data_2f3d336d3edc88b946b082fceccf0954
#
_entry.id   2f3d336d3edc88b946b082fceccf0954
#
_cell.length_a   1.000
_cell.length_b   1.000
_cell.length_c   1.000
_cell.angle_alpha   90.00
_cell.angle_beta   90.00
_cell.angle_gamma   90.00
#
_symmetry.space_group_name_H-M   'P 1'
#
loop_
_entity.id
_entity.type
_entity.pdbx_description
1 polymer ?
#
loop_
_entity_poly.entity_id
_entity_poly.type
_entity_poly.pdbx_seq_one_letter_code
_entity_poly.pdbx_strand_id
1 'polypeptide(L)'
;MLSRWWDSVIIKSTIKHLRRPVAVFIPLLLLNSSLDIMVMPASVRLHLDKMLEIALTAIFALILIRLINVLEDFFYLKYDLNKENNLKERKIRTQLQFVRKFIVSLIILITAAIILLSFESMRKIGAGLLTGVGIGGIIIGFAAQKSLGNLLAGFQIAFTQPIRIDDVLIVEGEWGRVEEITLTYVVVSIWDQRRLILPITYFIEKPFQNWTRVSADLLGTVFLYMDYTIPIEPLRQELTRLLTTNPLWDKRVNVVQVTDTNKDGSIEIRFLMSASNSSRAFDLRCNVREAMITFIQNNYPESLPKTRLEHKDKFANL
;
A
#
# COMPACT_ATOMS: atom_id res chain seq x y z
N MET A 1 3.54 18.91 -28.60
CA MET A 1 2.54 19.95 -28.92
C MET A 1 1.55 20.19 -27.76
N LEU A 2 1.05 19.16 -27.10
CA LEU A 2 0.12 19.28 -25.95
C LEU A 2 0.73 20.04 -24.76
N SER A 3 2.00 19.79 -24.37
CA SER A 3 2.66 20.48 -23.26
C SER A 3 2.72 21.99 -23.43
N ARG A 4 3.08 22.47 -24.62
CA ARG A 4 3.14 23.90 -24.94
C ARG A 4 1.78 24.62 -24.87
N TRP A 5 0.70 23.92 -25.17
CA TRP A 5 -0.67 24.46 -25.08
C TRP A 5 -1.12 24.56 -23.63
N TRP A 6 -0.80 23.57 -22.80
CA TRP A 6 -1.08 23.56 -21.35
C TRP A 6 -0.34 24.69 -20.64
N ASP A 7 0.94 24.90 -20.95
CA ASP A 7 1.73 26.00 -20.37
C ASP A 7 1.12 27.36 -20.70
N SER A 8 0.62 27.58 -21.92
CA SER A 8 0.01 28.83 -22.33
C SER A 8 -1.30 29.14 -21.61
N VAL A 9 -2.09 28.13 -21.26
CA VAL A 9 -3.38 28.32 -20.58
C VAL A 9 -3.19 28.53 -19.08
N ILE A 10 -2.28 27.78 -18.45
CA ILE A 10 -1.93 28.01 -17.04
C ILE A 10 -1.39 29.42 -16.86
N ILE A 11 -0.48 29.85 -17.72
CA ILE A 11 0.09 31.20 -17.68
C ILE A 11 -1.01 32.24 -17.83
N LYS A 12 -1.95 32.07 -18.79
CA LYS A 12 -3.07 33.00 -18.99
C LYS A 12 -3.99 33.05 -17.76
N SER A 13 -4.33 31.90 -17.16
CA SER A 13 -5.17 31.85 -15.94
C SER A 13 -4.45 32.50 -14.76
N THR A 14 -3.17 32.24 -14.58
CA THR A 14 -2.33 32.84 -13.55
C THR A 14 -2.32 34.38 -13.68
N ILE A 15 -2.04 34.87 -14.87
CA ILE A 15 -2.07 36.34 -15.15
C ILE A 15 -3.46 36.93 -14.90
N LYS A 16 -4.51 36.27 -15.36
CA LYS A 16 -5.89 36.71 -15.19
C LYS A 16 -6.27 36.88 -13.72
N HIS A 17 -5.91 35.92 -12.87
CA HIS A 17 -6.34 35.88 -11.47
C HIS A 17 -5.37 36.58 -10.51
N LEU A 18 -4.05 36.48 -10.73
CA LEU A 18 -3.04 36.96 -9.78
C LEU A 18 -2.50 38.35 -10.09
N ARG A 19 -2.62 38.86 -11.35
CA ARG A 19 -2.05 40.14 -11.74
C ARG A 19 -2.49 41.29 -10.81
N ARG A 20 -3.78 41.41 -10.56
CA ARG A 20 -4.34 42.54 -9.74
C ARG A 20 -3.92 42.43 -8.27
N PRO A 21 -4.14 41.32 -7.55
CA PRO A 21 -3.76 41.25 -6.13
C PRO A 21 -2.24 41.35 -5.94
N VAL A 22 -1.42 40.77 -6.82
CA VAL A 22 0.04 40.90 -6.73
C VAL A 22 0.51 42.31 -7.00
N ALA A 23 -0.09 42.99 -8.00
CA ALA A 23 0.23 44.41 -8.30
C ALA A 23 -0.09 45.38 -7.16
N VAL A 24 -1.00 45.03 -6.25
CA VAL A 24 -1.30 45.79 -5.04
C VAL A 24 -0.44 45.35 -3.86
N PHE A 25 -0.17 44.04 -3.75
CA PHE A 25 0.61 43.45 -2.65
C PHE A 25 2.04 43.95 -2.61
N ILE A 26 2.73 43.99 -3.77
CA ILE A 26 4.15 44.37 -3.84
C ILE A 26 4.36 45.83 -3.39
N PRO A 27 3.62 46.85 -3.89
CA PRO A 27 3.77 48.23 -3.41
C PRO A 27 3.47 48.38 -1.92
N LEU A 28 2.45 47.70 -1.39
CA LEU A 28 2.13 47.75 0.03
C LEU A 28 3.21 47.11 0.89
N LEU A 29 3.80 46.01 0.43
CA LEU A 29 4.94 45.35 1.10
C LEU A 29 6.16 46.29 1.13
N LEU A 30 6.48 46.95 0.02
CA LEU A 30 7.56 47.94 -0.06
C LEU A 30 7.30 49.13 0.85
N LEU A 31 6.04 49.66 0.86
CA LEU A 31 5.65 50.73 1.76
C LEU A 31 5.81 50.32 3.22
N ASN A 32 5.35 49.14 3.60
CA ASN A 32 5.52 48.60 4.95
C ASN A 32 7.00 48.53 5.36
N SER A 33 7.87 48.02 4.47
CA SER A 33 9.31 47.95 4.72
C SER A 33 9.99 49.31 4.78
N SER A 34 9.44 50.32 4.13
CA SER A 34 9.99 51.68 4.15
C SER A 34 9.56 52.54 5.35
N LEU A 35 8.51 52.13 6.07
CA LEU A 35 8.03 52.86 7.25
C LEU A 35 9.07 52.97 8.36
N ASP A 36 9.94 51.99 8.49
CA ASP A 36 11.05 52.01 9.50
C ASP A 36 12.07 53.11 9.22
N ILE A 37 12.20 53.53 7.97
CA ILE A 37 13.16 54.57 7.52
C ILE A 37 12.54 55.95 7.54
N MET A 38 11.19 56.06 7.54
CA MET A 38 10.52 57.33 7.49
C MET A 38 10.41 57.99 8.86
N VAL A 39 10.80 59.27 8.93
CA VAL A 39 10.64 60.09 10.13
C VAL A 39 9.23 60.60 10.25
N MET A 40 8.44 60.03 11.15
CA MET A 40 7.01 60.37 11.35
C MET A 40 6.67 60.49 12.86
N PRO A 41 5.62 61.23 13.23
CA PRO A 41 5.08 61.22 14.57
C PRO A 41 4.63 59.78 14.98
N ALA A 42 4.93 59.38 16.22
CA ALA A 42 4.69 58.03 16.70
C ALA A 42 3.20 57.60 16.59
N SER A 43 2.28 58.52 16.79
CA SER A 43 0.83 58.26 16.66
C SER A 43 0.42 57.94 15.21
N VAL A 44 0.99 58.64 14.23
CA VAL A 44 0.69 58.39 12.80
C VAL A 44 1.28 57.06 12.36
N ARG A 45 2.51 56.78 12.79
CA ARG A 45 3.18 55.55 12.50
C ARG A 45 2.38 54.34 12.98
N LEU A 46 1.93 54.34 14.25
CA LEU A 46 1.16 53.26 14.83
C LEU A 46 -0.12 52.93 14.05
N HIS A 47 -0.85 53.98 13.58
CA HIS A 47 -2.05 53.78 12.78
C HIS A 47 -1.76 53.23 11.38
N LEU A 48 -0.69 53.73 10.73
CA LEU A 48 -0.27 53.30 9.40
C LEU A 48 0.23 51.83 9.45
N ASP A 49 1.02 51.45 10.43
CA ASP A 49 1.50 50.07 10.62
C ASP A 49 0.31 49.11 10.73
N LYS A 50 -0.69 49.43 11.58
CA LYS A 50 -1.88 48.61 11.73
C LYS A 50 -2.72 48.50 10.44
N MET A 51 -2.90 49.61 9.75
CA MET A 51 -3.66 49.60 8.47
C MET A 51 -2.95 48.78 7.40
N LEU A 52 -1.63 48.87 7.32
CA LEU A 52 -0.82 48.09 6.38
C LEU A 52 -0.80 46.61 6.73
N GLU A 53 -0.65 46.26 8.00
CA GLU A 53 -0.72 44.87 8.47
C GLU A 53 -2.07 44.21 8.06
N ILE A 54 -3.20 44.90 8.31
CA ILE A 54 -4.53 44.43 7.93
C ILE A 54 -4.67 44.33 6.40
N ALA A 55 -4.21 45.35 5.67
CA ALA A 55 -4.29 45.34 4.20
C ALA A 55 -3.43 44.25 3.59
N LEU A 56 -2.20 44.05 4.06
CA LEU A 56 -1.29 42.97 3.62
C LEU A 56 -1.87 41.60 3.91
N THR A 57 -2.42 41.38 5.10
CA THR A 57 -3.06 40.14 5.50
C THR A 57 -4.27 39.84 4.60
N ALA A 58 -5.13 40.82 4.35
CA ALA A 58 -6.29 40.64 3.50
C ALA A 58 -5.92 40.37 2.03
N ILE A 59 -4.92 41.10 1.49
CA ILE A 59 -4.48 40.90 0.11
C ILE A 59 -3.75 39.54 -0.03
N PHE A 60 -2.97 39.12 0.96
CA PHE A 60 -2.35 37.79 0.97
C PHE A 60 -3.41 36.68 0.93
N ALA A 61 -4.48 36.79 1.74
CA ALA A 61 -5.62 35.89 1.68
C ALA A 61 -6.30 35.88 0.30
N LEU A 62 -6.45 37.04 -0.32
CA LEU A 62 -6.98 37.14 -1.68
C LEU A 62 -6.06 36.45 -2.70
N ILE A 63 -4.74 36.55 -2.56
CA ILE A 63 -3.78 35.84 -3.42
C ILE A 63 -3.98 34.34 -3.26
N LEU A 64 -4.10 33.81 -2.04
CA LEU A 64 -4.35 32.39 -1.79
C LEU A 64 -5.68 31.93 -2.43
N ILE A 65 -6.76 32.70 -2.27
CA ILE A 65 -8.07 32.40 -2.90
C ILE A 65 -7.96 32.41 -4.43
N ARG A 66 -7.22 33.38 -5.01
CA ARG A 66 -7.01 33.44 -6.47
C ARG A 66 -6.15 32.30 -6.98
N LEU A 67 -5.19 31.83 -6.19
CA LEU A 67 -4.39 30.65 -6.52
C LEU A 67 -5.28 29.40 -6.63
N ILE A 68 -6.25 29.24 -5.71
CA ILE A 68 -7.23 28.14 -5.79
C ILE A 68 -8.05 28.25 -7.09
N ASN A 69 -8.43 29.46 -7.52
CA ASN A 69 -9.14 29.65 -8.78
C ASN A 69 -8.29 29.25 -10.01
N VAL A 70 -6.97 29.51 -9.96
CA VAL A 70 -6.04 29.05 -11.02
C VAL A 70 -5.99 27.53 -11.06
N LEU A 71 -5.92 26.87 -9.90
CA LEU A 71 -5.99 25.40 -9.82
C LEU A 71 -7.33 24.86 -10.34
N GLU A 72 -8.44 25.51 -10.01
CA GLU A 72 -9.77 25.14 -10.52
C GLU A 72 -9.85 25.24 -12.04
N ASP A 73 -9.38 26.36 -12.64
CA ASP A 73 -9.32 26.54 -14.09
C ASP A 73 -8.49 25.43 -14.76
N PHE A 74 -7.36 25.05 -14.16
CA PHE A 74 -6.53 23.95 -14.64
C PHE A 74 -7.29 22.60 -14.71
N PHE A 75 -8.02 22.26 -13.65
CA PHE A 75 -8.84 21.04 -13.63
C PHE A 75 -10.01 21.13 -14.62
N TYR A 76 -10.64 22.28 -14.78
CA TYR A 76 -11.75 22.48 -15.72
C TYR A 76 -11.34 22.31 -17.18
N LEU A 77 -10.10 22.64 -17.52
CA LEU A 77 -9.54 22.36 -18.83
C LEU A 77 -9.34 20.87 -19.08
N LYS A 78 -8.91 20.15 -18.06
CA LYS A 78 -8.67 18.71 -18.15
C LYS A 78 -9.97 17.91 -18.25
N TYR A 79 -11.04 18.39 -17.59
CA TYR A 79 -12.35 17.73 -17.51
C TYR A 79 -13.41 18.56 -18.25
N ASP A 80 -13.43 18.42 -19.59
CA ASP A 80 -14.37 19.14 -20.45
C ASP A 80 -15.78 18.56 -20.34
N LEU A 81 -16.77 19.44 -20.08
CA LEU A 81 -18.20 19.07 -20.01
C LEU A 81 -18.88 18.95 -21.37
N ASN A 82 -18.23 19.37 -22.46
CA ASN A 82 -18.84 19.36 -23.80
C ASN A 82 -18.85 17.97 -24.46
N LYS A 83 -18.32 16.94 -23.79
CA LYS A 83 -18.38 15.56 -24.27
C LYS A 83 -19.80 15.02 -24.16
N GLU A 84 -20.21 14.18 -25.11
CA GLU A 84 -21.53 13.53 -25.09
C GLU A 84 -21.79 12.72 -23.81
N ASN A 85 -20.78 11.98 -23.33
CA ASN A 85 -20.82 11.29 -22.02
C ASN A 85 -19.90 12.02 -21.05
N ASN A 86 -20.46 12.95 -20.25
CA ASN A 86 -19.75 13.81 -19.31
C ASN A 86 -20.03 13.49 -17.83
N LEU A 87 -20.56 12.29 -17.51
CA LEU A 87 -20.90 11.93 -16.13
C LEU A 87 -19.70 11.99 -15.18
N LYS A 88 -18.53 11.54 -15.63
CA LYS A 88 -17.28 11.58 -14.87
C LYS A 88 -16.83 13.02 -14.64
N GLU A 89 -16.87 13.84 -15.65
CA GLU A 89 -16.48 15.25 -15.61
C GLU A 89 -17.38 16.05 -14.66
N ARG A 90 -18.70 15.83 -14.72
CA ARG A 90 -19.67 16.47 -13.80
C ARG A 90 -19.40 16.08 -12.34
N LYS A 91 -19.14 14.79 -12.06
CA LYS A 91 -18.80 14.32 -10.71
C LYS A 91 -17.55 15.03 -10.18
N ILE A 92 -16.49 15.07 -10.96
CA ILE A 92 -15.22 15.71 -10.56
C ILE A 92 -15.41 17.21 -10.32
N ARG A 93 -16.13 17.92 -11.20
CA ARG A 93 -16.42 19.36 -11.01
C ARG A 93 -17.18 19.64 -9.73
N THR A 94 -18.18 18.84 -9.42
CA THR A 94 -18.94 18.99 -8.17
C THR A 94 -18.05 18.80 -6.94
N GLN A 95 -17.17 17.79 -6.98
CA GLN A 95 -16.20 17.54 -5.91
C GLN A 95 -15.23 18.72 -5.75
N LEU A 96 -14.67 19.22 -6.85
CA LEU A 96 -13.75 20.38 -6.83
C LEU A 96 -14.41 21.62 -6.28
N GLN A 97 -15.66 21.92 -6.68
CA GLN A 97 -16.42 23.08 -6.14
C GLN A 97 -16.64 22.96 -4.63
N PHE A 98 -16.95 21.75 -4.13
CA PHE A 98 -17.11 21.53 -2.70
C PHE A 98 -15.80 21.77 -1.94
N VAL A 99 -14.70 21.16 -2.40
CA VAL A 99 -13.36 21.31 -1.81
C VAL A 99 -12.93 22.79 -1.84
N ARG A 100 -13.12 23.47 -2.98
CA ARG A 100 -12.83 24.91 -3.10
C ARG A 100 -13.60 25.75 -2.07
N LYS A 101 -14.92 25.56 -1.96
CA LYS A 101 -15.75 26.31 -1.00
C LYS A 101 -15.25 26.10 0.43
N PHE A 102 -14.91 24.85 0.78
CA PHE A 102 -14.37 24.52 2.09
C PHE A 102 -13.04 25.22 2.38
N ILE A 103 -12.07 25.14 1.45
CA ILE A 103 -10.76 25.77 1.62
C ILE A 103 -10.89 27.29 1.67
N VAL A 104 -11.72 27.91 0.80
CA VAL A 104 -11.96 29.35 0.82
C VAL A 104 -12.59 29.81 2.14
N SER A 105 -13.56 29.07 2.68
CA SER A 105 -14.15 29.37 3.99
C SER A 105 -13.10 29.32 5.10
N LEU A 106 -12.20 28.34 5.07
CA LEU A 106 -11.12 28.21 6.03
C LEU A 106 -10.12 29.37 5.94
N ILE A 107 -9.73 29.77 4.72
CA ILE A 107 -8.85 30.94 4.50
C ILE A 107 -9.51 32.21 5.06
N ILE A 108 -10.78 32.42 4.77
CA ILE A 108 -11.50 33.59 5.29
C ILE A 108 -11.56 33.60 6.82
N LEU A 109 -11.85 32.43 7.44
CA LEU A 109 -11.91 32.30 8.89
C LEU A 109 -10.55 32.59 9.55
N ILE A 110 -9.46 32.01 9.01
CA ILE A 110 -8.10 32.23 9.51
C ILE A 110 -7.70 33.69 9.33
N THR A 111 -7.99 34.29 8.16
CA THR A 111 -7.70 35.70 7.88
C THR A 111 -8.42 36.62 8.85
N ALA A 112 -9.73 36.39 9.07
CA ALA A 112 -10.50 37.13 10.05
C ALA A 112 -9.92 37.04 11.46
N ALA A 113 -9.52 35.81 11.89
CA ALA A 113 -8.89 35.61 13.17
C ALA A 113 -7.58 36.37 13.31
N ILE A 114 -6.69 36.33 12.28
CA ILE A 114 -5.42 37.08 12.27
C ILE A 114 -5.68 38.60 12.35
N ILE A 115 -6.63 39.10 11.57
CA ILE A 115 -7.01 40.54 11.64
C ILE A 115 -7.52 40.92 13.05
N LEU A 116 -8.34 40.07 13.67
CA LEU A 116 -8.82 40.32 15.03
C LEU A 116 -7.69 40.32 16.08
N LEU A 117 -6.59 39.56 15.85
CA LEU A 117 -5.44 39.60 16.74
C LEU A 117 -4.69 40.92 16.72
N SER A 118 -4.75 41.69 15.62
CA SER A 118 -4.14 43.01 15.50
C SER A 118 -4.83 44.06 16.38
N PHE A 119 -6.08 43.80 16.84
CA PHE A 119 -6.83 44.70 17.73
C PHE A 119 -6.78 44.18 19.17
N GLU A 120 -6.29 45.04 20.08
CA GLU A 120 -6.13 44.68 21.49
C GLU A 120 -7.44 44.23 22.16
N SER A 121 -8.55 44.96 21.88
CA SER A 121 -9.90 44.63 22.39
C SER A 121 -10.48 43.32 21.84
N MET A 122 -10.05 42.87 20.65
CA MET A 122 -10.56 41.69 19.96
C MET A 122 -9.57 40.49 19.99
N ARG A 123 -8.39 40.69 20.57
CA ARG A 123 -7.32 39.69 20.58
C ARG A 123 -7.78 38.36 21.18
N LYS A 124 -8.58 38.36 22.26
CA LYS A 124 -9.13 37.16 22.87
C LYS A 124 -10.02 36.35 21.91
N ILE A 125 -10.83 37.08 21.10
CA ILE A 125 -11.71 36.43 20.10
C ILE A 125 -10.89 35.85 18.97
N GLY A 126 -9.93 36.59 18.41
CA GLY A 126 -9.01 36.10 17.39
C GLY A 126 -8.23 34.85 17.84
N ALA A 127 -7.68 34.88 19.06
CA ALA A 127 -6.99 33.72 19.63
C ALA A 127 -7.93 32.51 19.82
N GLY A 128 -9.16 32.75 20.29
CA GLY A 128 -10.16 31.69 20.43
C GLY A 128 -10.52 31.03 19.09
N LEU A 129 -10.67 31.83 18.04
CA LEU A 129 -10.94 31.31 16.67
C LEU A 129 -9.77 30.46 16.17
N LEU A 130 -8.51 30.90 16.31
CA LEU A 130 -7.33 30.13 15.88
C LEU A 130 -7.18 28.85 16.70
N THR A 131 -7.40 28.90 18.01
CA THR A 131 -7.40 27.72 18.88
C THR A 131 -8.47 26.73 18.45
N GLY A 132 -9.70 27.20 18.15
CA GLY A 132 -10.79 26.36 17.65
C GLY A 132 -10.43 25.69 16.30
N VAL A 133 -9.82 26.43 15.37
CA VAL A 133 -9.34 25.85 14.10
C VAL A 133 -8.25 24.81 14.37
N GLY A 134 -7.31 25.11 15.28
CA GLY A 134 -6.24 24.17 15.66
C GLY A 134 -6.77 22.87 16.26
N ILE A 135 -7.67 22.96 17.25
CA ILE A 135 -8.31 21.79 17.85
C ILE A 135 -9.14 21.01 16.82
N GLY A 136 -9.93 21.73 16.01
CA GLY A 136 -10.68 21.11 14.90
C GLY A 136 -9.77 20.37 13.92
N GLY A 137 -8.61 20.93 13.59
CA GLY A 137 -7.57 20.30 12.76
C GLY A 137 -7.03 19.00 13.36
N ILE A 138 -6.78 18.99 14.68
CA ILE A 138 -6.33 17.78 15.40
C ILE A 138 -7.42 16.69 15.34
N ILE A 139 -8.67 17.05 15.59
CA ILE A 139 -9.79 16.09 15.56
C ILE A 139 -9.93 15.48 14.15
N ILE A 140 -9.90 16.34 13.11
CA ILE A 140 -9.95 15.87 11.71
C ILE A 140 -8.73 15.02 11.38
N GLY A 141 -7.55 15.38 11.85
CA GLY A 141 -6.31 14.62 11.67
C GLY A 141 -6.43 13.20 12.25
N PHE A 142 -6.91 13.06 13.47
CA PHE A 142 -7.17 11.75 14.08
C PHE A 142 -8.23 10.95 13.32
N ALA A 143 -9.32 11.60 12.91
CA ALA A 143 -10.36 10.93 12.10
C ALA A 143 -9.84 10.44 10.74
N ALA A 144 -8.90 11.17 10.13
CA ALA A 144 -8.27 10.84 8.85
C ALA A 144 -7.04 9.91 8.97
N GLN A 145 -6.55 9.63 10.17
CA GLN A 145 -5.29 8.92 10.42
C GLN A 145 -5.19 7.59 9.67
N LYS A 146 -6.24 6.77 9.71
CA LYS A 146 -6.26 5.47 9.03
C LYS A 146 -6.15 5.61 7.51
N SER A 147 -6.86 6.57 6.92
CA SER A 147 -6.82 6.83 5.48
C SER A 147 -5.45 7.34 5.04
N LEU A 148 -4.85 8.24 5.83
CA LEU A 148 -3.52 8.76 5.57
C LEU A 148 -2.45 7.67 5.74
N GLY A 149 -2.60 6.79 6.72
CA GLY A 149 -1.75 5.61 6.92
C GLY A 149 -1.77 4.69 5.68
N ASN A 150 -2.95 4.40 5.12
CA ASN A 150 -3.05 3.62 3.88
C ASN A 150 -2.34 4.29 2.70
N LEU A 151 -2.47 5.60 2.54
CA LEU A 151 -1.76 6.33 1.48
C LEU A 151 -0.25 6.23 1.64
N LEU A 152 0.27 6.47 2.85
CA LEU A 152 1.71 6.36 3.15
C LEU A 152 2.21 4.93 2.92
N ALA A 153 1.43 3.92 3.33
CA ALA A 153 1.72 2.52 3.06
C ALA A 153 1.82 2.23 1.56
N GLY A 154 0.90 2.78 0.76
CA GLY A 154 0.93 2.66 -0.70
C GLY A 154 2.21 3.24 -1.31
N PHE A 155 2.60 4.43 -0.90
CA PHE A 155 3.88 5.02 -1.31
C PHE A 155 5.06 4.15 -0.88
N GLN A 156 5.10 3.70 0.39
CA GLN A 156 6.17 2.86 0.88
C GLN A 156 6.30 1.58 0.05
N ILE A 157 5.21 0.87 -0.24
CA ILE A 157 5.23 -0.35 -1.07
C ILE A 157 5.73 -0.06 -2.49
N ALA A 158 5.29 1.06 -3.09
CA ALA A 158 5.74 1.45 -4.43
C ALA A 158 7.26 1.66 -4.53
N PHE A 159 7.88 2.22 -3.47
CA PHE A 159 9.33 2.47 -3.46
C PHE A 159 10.15 1.28 -2.96
N THR A 160 9.72 0.61 -1.88
CA THR A 160 10.47 -0.51 -1.29
C THR A 160 10.17 -1.85 -1.95
N GLN A 161 9.04 -1.96 -2.63
CA GLN A 161 8.58 -3.13 -3.39
C GLN A 161 8.73 -4.45 -2.61
N PRO A 162 8.19 -4.60 -1.40
CA PRO A 162 8.18 -5.86 -0.69
C PRO A 162 7.36 -6.94 -1.42
N ILE A 163 6.38 -6.51 -2.21
CA ILE A 163 5.58 -7.30 -3.14
C ILE A 163 5.58 -6.63 -4.52
N ARG A 164 5.44 -7.42 -5.57
CA ARG A 164 5.31 -6.96 -6.97
C ARG A 164 4.11 -7.63 -7.62
N ILE A 165 3.63 -7.04 -8.71
CA ILE A 165 2.63 -7.70 -9.56
C ILE A 165 3.22 -9.01 -10.05
N ASP A 166 2.39 -10.05 -10.10
CA ASP A 166 2.74 -11.42 -10.48
C ASP A 166 3.53 -12.22 -9.42
N ASP A 167 3.87 -11.62 -8.25
CA ASP A 167 4.46 -12.38 -7.14
C ASP A 167 3.50 -13.44 -6.61
N VAL A 168 4.07 -14.61 -6.25
CA VAL A 168 3.34 -15.70 -5.60
C VAL A 168 3.51 -15.56 -4.09
N LEU A 169 2.39 -15.47 -3.40
CA LEU A 169 2.33 -15.23 -1.96
C LEU A 169 1.55 -16.34 -1.24
N ILE A 170 1.92 -16.55 0.04
CA ILE A 170 1.01 -17.13 1.02
C ILE A 170 0.62 -16.03 2.00
N VAL A 171 -0.65 -15.70 2.04
CA VAL A 171 -1.23 -14.65 2.87
C VAL A 171 -2.56 -15.11 3.44
N GLU A 172 -2.77 -14.93 4.77
CA GLU A 172 -3.95 -15.45 5.51
C GLU A 172 -4.17 -16.97 5.29
N GLY A 173 -3.09 -17.75 5.08
CA GLY A 173 -3.16 -19.19 4.81
C GLY A 173 -3.51 -19.57 3.37
N GLU A 174 -3.81 -18.62 2.52
CA GLU A 174 -4.17 -18.84 1.12
C GLU A 174 -2.96 -18.65 0.20
N TRP A 175 -2.78 -19.58 -0.72
CA TRP A 175 -1.81 -19.45 -1.80
C TRP A 175 -2.43 -18.71 -2.96
N GLY A 176 -1.77 -17.69 -3.44
CA GLY A 176 -2.26 -16.87 -4.55
C GLY A 176 -1.18 -16.02 -5.22
N ARG A 177 -1.59 -15.31 -6.26
CA ARG A 177 -0.73 -14.46 -7.08
C ARG A 177 -1.23 -13.01 -7.04
N VAL A 178 -0.32 -12.06 -6.88
CA VAL A 178 -0.65 -10.63 -6.89
C VAL A 178 -1.15 -10.23 -8.27
N GLU A 179 -2.44 -9.87 -8.35
CA GLU A 179 -3.11 -9.45 -9.59
C GLU A 179 -3.03 -7.93 -9.77
N GLU A 180 -3.26 -7.18 -8.68
CA GLU A 180 -3.30 -5.71 -8.71
C GLU A 180 -2.76 -5.12 -7.41
N ILE A 181 -2.02 -4.03 -7.51
CA ILE A 181 -1.57 -3.22 -6.37
C ILE A 181 -2.10 -1.80 -6.59
N THR A 182 -3.03 -1.38 -5.73
CA THR A 182 -3.55 0.00 -5.72
C THR A 182 -2.92 0.81 -4.60
N LEU A 183 -3.29 2.07 -4.49
CA LEU A 183 -2.81 2.94 -3.42
C LEU A 183 -3.33 2.55 -2.03
N THR A 184 -4.43 1.80 -1.95
CA THR A 184 -5.13 1.50 -0.69
C THR A 184 -5.35 0.01 -0.42
N TYR A 185 -5.28 -0.84 -1.44
CA TYR A 185 -5.48 -2.28 -1.34
C TYR A 185 -4.65 -3.04 -2.37
N VAL A 186 -4.45 -4.32 -2.10
CA VAL A 186 -3.83 -5.30 -3.00
C VAL A 186 -4.84 -6.40 -3.29
N VAL A 187 -4.94 -6.82 -4.54
CA VAL A 187 -5.76 -7.95 -4.97
C VAL A 187 -4.85 -9.15 -5.22
N VAL A 188 -5.13 -10.24 -4.52
CA VAL A 188 -4.44 -11.53 -4.70
C VAL A 188 -5.43 -12.51 -5.31
N SER A 189 -5.12 -13.01 -6.50
CA SER A 189 -5.87 -14.07 -7.18
C SER A 189 -5.50 -15.42 -6.57
N ILE A 190 -6.49 -16.09 -5.94
CA ILE A 190 -6.33 -17.41 -5.34
C ILE A 190 -6.41 -18.49 -6.44
N TRP A 191 -5.84 -19.67 -6.18
CA TRP A 191 -5.80 -20.78 -7.13
C TRP A 191 -7.19 -21.24 -7.63
N ASP A 192 -8.24 -21.03 -6.83
CA ASP A 192 -9.65 -21.36 -7.15
C ASP A 192 -10.43 -20.21 -7.80
N GLN A 193 -9.73 -19.20 -8.29
CA GLN A 193 -10.26 -17.99 -8.96
C GLN A 193 -10.95 -16.98 -8.03
N ARG A 194 -11.00 -17.19 -6.73
CA ARG A 194 -11.41 -16.13 -5.77
C ARG A 194 -10.37 -15.02 -5.74
N ARG A 195 -10.79 -13.80 -5.39
CA ARG A 195 -9.91 -12.65 -5.16
C ARG A 195 -9.91 -12.32 -3.69
N LEU A 196 -8.74 -12.36 -3.10
CA LEU A 196 -8.51 -11.90 -1.73
C LEU A 196 -8.07 -10.43 -1.81
N ILE A 197 -8.89 -9.54 -1.22
CA ILE A 197 -8.63 -8.10 -1.23
C ILE A 197 -8.15 -7.70 0.16
N LEU A 198 -6.91 -7.23 0.24
CA LEU A 198 -6.25 -6.87 1.50
C LEU A 198 -5.92 -5.39 1.52
N PRO A 199 -6.12 -4.69 2.66
CA PRO A 199 -5.61 -3.34 2.81
C PRO A 199 -4.10 -3.31 2.57
N ILE A 200 -3.59 -2.25 1.96
CA ILE A 200 -2.17 -2.17 1.61
C ILE A 200 -1.27 -2.17 2.86
N THR A 201 -1.76 -1.63 4.00
CA THR A 201 -1.07 -1.67 5.29
C THR A 201 -0.81 -3.09 5.80
N TYR A 202 -1.61 -4.09 5.38
CA TYR A 202 -1.38 -5.48 5.72
C TYR A 202 0.05 -5.92 5.41
N PHE A 203 0.55 -5.59 4.23
CA PHE A 203 1.89 -5.98 3.74
C PHE A 203 3.04 -5.21 4.38
N ILE A 204 2.74 -4.23 5.25
CA ILE A 204 3.72 -3.51 6.06
C ILE A 204 3.69 -3.98 7.50
N GLU A 205 2.49 -4.25 8.02
CA GLU A 205 2.27 -4.52 9.44
C GLU A 205 2.28 -6.01 9.80
N LYS A 206 1.92 -6.90 8.83
CA LYS A 206 1.82 -8.34 9.08
C LYS A 206 2.84 -9.15 8.29
N PRO A 207 3.35 -10.26 8.85
CA PRO A 207 4.21 -11.18 8.11
C PRO A 207 3.41 -11.90 7.03
N PHE A 208 4.04 -12.13 5.89
CA PHE A 208 3.55 -12.94 4.78
C PHE A 208 4.73 -13.65 4.12
N GLN A 209 4.47 -14.72 3.36
CA GLN A 209 5.51 -15.40 2.60
C GLN A 209 5.46 -14.96 1.13
N ASN A 210 6.59 -14.50 0.60
CA ASN A 210 6.75 -14.21 -0.82
C ASN A 210 7.69 -15.27 -1.42
N TRP A 211 7.12 -16.13 -2.25
CA TRP A 211 7.84 -17.27 -2.84
C TRP A 211 8.66 -16.89 -4.07
N THR A 212 8.39 -15.74 -4.67
CA THR A 212 9.04 -15.30 -5.91
C THR A 212 9.87 -14.02 -5.73
N ARG A 213 10.09 -13.59 -4.47
CA ARG A 213 10.80 -12.35 -4.14
C ARG A 213 12.18 -12.21 -4.79
N VAL A 214 12.95 -13.32 -4.82
CA VAL A 214 14.34 -13.35 -5.30
C VAL A 214 14.42 -14.10 -6.62
N SER A 215 13.80 -15.28 -6.69
CA SER A 215 13.72 -16.11 -7.90
C SER A 215 12.38 -16.85 -7.91
N ALA A 216 11.96 -17.32 -9.07
CA ALA A 216 10.80 -18.19 -9.19
C ALA A 216 11.08 -19.64 -8.78
N ASP A 217 12.36 -19.98 -8.61
CA ASP A 217 12.84 -21.33 -8.30
C ASP A 217 12.46 -21.74 -6.87
N LEU A 218 11.85 -22.91 -6.75
CA LEU A 218 11.35 -23.40 -5.48
C LEU A 218 11.80 -24.84 -5.19
N LEU A 219 11.85 -25.16 -3.91
CA LEU A 219 11.99 -26.52 -3.42
C LEU A 219 10.61 -27.07 -3.09
N GLY A 220 10.25 -28.19 -3.72
CA GLY A 220 9.06 -28.97 -3.39
C GLY A 220 9.41 -30.10 -2.42
N THR A 221 8.59 -30.30 -1.41
CA THR A 221 8.75 -31.40 -0.45
C THR A 221 7.55 -32.33 -0.50
N VAL A 222 7.82 -33.65 -0.45
CA VAL A 222 6.82 -34.67 -0.20
C VAL A 222 7.26 -35.44 1.06
N PHE A 223 6.35 -35.57 2.01
CA PHE A 223 6.56 -36.38 3.21
C PHE A 223 5.73 -37.63 3.10
N LEU A 224 6.37 -38.79 3.40
CA LEU A 224 5.71 -40.09 3.59
C LEU A 224 6.12 -40.66 4.94
N TYR A 225 5.15 -41.29 5.61
CA TYR A 225 5.34 -41.92 6.92
C TYR A 225 5.36 -43.42 6.73
N MET A 226 6.44 -44.08 7.17
CA MET A 226 6.70 -45.47 6.89
C MET A 226 7.17 -46.22 8.14
N ASP A 227 7.06 -47.55 8.13
CA ASP A 227 7.66 -48.39 9.17
C ASP A 227 9.20 -48.35 9.07
N TYR A 228 9.89 -48.58 10.19
CA TYR A 228 11.36 -48.66 10.28
C TYR A 228 12.00 -49.70 9.34
N THR A 229 11.22 -50.67 8.87
CA THR A 229 11.70 -51.71 7.97
C THR A 229 11.95 -51.28 6.53
N ILE A 230 11.53 -50.05 6.16
CA ILE A 230 11.67 -49.55 4.80
C ILE A 230 13.14 -49.33 4.42
N PRO A 231 13.66 -49.91 3.34
CA PRO A 231 15.00 -49.62 2.86
C PRO A 231 15.03 -48.23 2.14
N ILE A 232 15.93 -47.36 2.57
CA ILE A 232 15.99 -45.99 2.06
C ILE A 232 16.65 -45.87 0.67
N GLU A 233 17.65 -46.71 0.42
CA GLU A 233 18.42 -46.66 -0.83
C GLU A 233 17.58 -46.91 -2.10
N PRO A 234 16.68 -47.89 -2.15
CA PRO A 234 15.76 -48.07 -3.27
C PRO A 234 14.83 -46.86 -3.49
N LEU A 235 14.42 -46.14 -2.42
CA LEU A 235 13.63 -44.93 -2.55
C LEU A 235 14.43 -43.79 -3.21
N ARG A 236 15.74 -43.68 -2.94
CA ARG A 236 16.64 -42.72 -3.61
C ARG A 236 16.77 -42.99 -5.11
N GLN A 237 16.95 -44.25 -5.45
CA GLN A 237 17.06 -44.68 -6.83
C GLN A 237 15.77 -44.44 -7.59
N GLU A 238 14.63 -44.77 -7.00
CA GLU A 238 13.31 -44.54 -7.61
C GLU A 238 13.01 -43.06 -7.77
N LEU A 239 13.28 -42.19 -6.75
CA LEU A 239 13.12 -40.75 -6.90
C LEU A 239 13.96 -40.21 -8.07
N THR A 240 15.21 -40.65 -8.18
CA THR A 240 16.10 -40.25 -9.27
C THR A 240 15.56 -40.68 -10.62
N ARG A 241 15.04 -41.89 -10.74
CA ARG A 241 14.40 -42.39 -11.97
C ARG A 241 13.18 -41.56 -12.35
N LEU A 242 12.29 -41.27 -11.38
CA LEU A 242 11.08 -40.48 -11.59
C LEU A 242 11.41 -39.05 -12.04
N LEU A 243 12.34 -38.40 -11.37
CA LEU A 243 12.73 -37.02 -11.68
C LEU A 243 13.42 -36.92 -13.05
N THR A 244 14.28 -37.84 -13.39
CA THR A 244 15.02 -37.82 -14.69
C THR A 244 14.07 -37.88 -15.88
N THR A 245 12.94 -38.54 -15.76
CA THR A 245 11.93 -38.64 -16.82
C THR A 245 10.85 -37.52 -16.75
N ASN A 246 10.80 -36.73 -15.68
CA ASN A 246 9.76 -35.74 -15.46
C ASN A 246 10.17 -34.35 -15.99
N PRO A 247 9.45 -33.77 -16.97
CA PRO A 247 9.78 -32.46 -17.56
C PRO A 247 9.56 -31.27 -16.60
N LEU A 248 8.93 -31.49 -15.43
CA LEU A 248 8.68 -30.45 -14.44
C LEU A 248 9.91 -30.20 -13.55
N TRP A 249 10.84 -31.16 -13.48
CA TRP A 249 12.05 -31.07 -12.69
C TRP A 249 13.10 -30.18 -13.38
N ASP A 250 13.71 -29.29 -12.66
CA ASP A 250 14.75 -28.36 -13.12
C ASP A 250 16.19 -28.87 -12.93
N LYS A 251 16.37 -30.11 -12.47
CA LYS A 251 17.64 -30.85 -12.31
C LYS A 251 18.61 -30.30 -11.25
N ARG A 252 18.17 -29.42 -10.34
CA ARG A 252 19.04 -28.82 -9.30
C ARG A 252 19.11 -29.66 -8.01
N VAL A 253 17.97 -30.11 -7.52
CA VAL A 253 17.87 -30.78 -6.22
C VAL A 253 17.09 -32.09 -6.36
N ASN A 254 17.68 -33.18 -5.82
CA ASN A 254 17.10 -34.50 -5.74
C ASN A 254 17.67 -35.18 -4.47
N VAL A 255 16.87 -35.20 -3.38
CA VAL A 255 17.34 -35.70 -2.07
C VAL A 255 16.22 -36.48 -1.39
N VAL A 256 16.58 -37.65 -0.83
CA VAL A 256 15.72 -38.43 0.07
C VAL A 256 16.41 -38.56 1.42
N GLN A 257 15.71 -38.18 2.48
CA GLN A 257 16.21 -38.20 3.85
C GLN A 257 15.13 -38.67 4.81
N VAL A 258 15.53 -39.44 5.84
CA VAL A 258 14.70 -39.58 7.03
C VAL A 258 14.87 -38.32 7.86
N THR A 259 13.81 -37.60 8.11
CA THR A 259 13.83 -36.29 8.80
C THR A 259 13.37 -36.39 10.24
N ASP A 260 12.55 -37.38 10.57
CA ASP A 260 12.06 -37.54 11.93
C ASP A 260 11.65 -38.99 12.21
N THR A 261 11.47 -39.29 13.51
CA THR A 261 10.93 -40.57 14.01
C THR A 261 9.73 -40.28 14.90
N ASN A 262 8.58 -40.84 14.57
CA ASN A 262 7.35 -40.59 15.31
C ASN A 262 7.17 -41.56 16.49
N LYS A 263 6.42 -41.15 17.51
CA LYS A 263 6.12 -41.95 18.71
C LYS A 263 5.28 -43.20 18.44
N ASP A 264 4.58 -43.24 17.30
CA ASP A 264 3.79 -44.37 16.84
C ASP A 264 4.63 -45.49 16.19
N GLY A 265 5.96 -45.32 16.13
CA GLY A 265 6.88 -46.26 15.52
C GLY A 265 7.02 -46.10 14.00
N SER A 266 6.63 -44.97 13.45
CA SER A 266 6.88 -44.60 12.05
C SER A 266 8.07 -43.65 11.92
N ILE A 267 8.71 -43.66 10.74
CA ILE A 267 9.71 -42.66 10.32
C ILE A 267 9.09 -41.72 9.30
N GLU A 268 9.48 -40.44 9.38
CA GLU A 268 9.16 -39.45 8.36
C GLU A 268 10.27 -39.44 7.31
N ILE A 269 9.89 -39.67 6.06
CA ILE A 269 10.79 -39.65 4.91
C ILE A 269 10.44 -38.44 4.07
N ARG A 270 11.40 -37.53 3.91
CA ARG A 270 11.30 -36.35 3.08
C ARG A 270 11.91 -36.59 1.72
N PHE A 271 11.12 -36.39 0.68
CA PHE A 271 11.56 -36.33 -0.71
C PHE A 271 11.63 -34.85 -1.08
N LEU A 272 12.82 -34.32 -1.35
CA LEU A 272 13.09 -32.94 -1.67
C LEU A 272 13.51 -32.82 -3.12
N MET A 273 12.82 -31.99 -3.88
CA MET A 273 13.07 -31.76 -5.30
C MET A 273 12.90 -30.28 -5.64
N SER A 274 13.56 -29.81 -6.68
CA SER A 274 13.49 -28.45 -7.16
C SER A 274 12.62 -28.32 -8.41
N ALA A 275 12.00 -27.14 -8.59
CA ALA A 275 11.26 -26.80 -9.79
C ALA A 275 11.42 -25.31 -10.12
N SER A 276 11.28 -24.96 -11.39
CA SER A 276 11.52 -23.60 -11.91
C SER A 276 10.43 -22.59 -11.56
N ASN A 277 9.29 -23.02 -11.02
CA ASN A 277 8.23 -22.13 -10.53
C ASN A 277 7.26 -22.87 -9.61
N SER A 278 6.38 -22.12 -8.94
CA SER A 278 5.44 -22.63 -7.92
C SER A 278 4.41 -23.62 -8.47
N SER A 279 3.86 -23.41 -9.67
CA SER A 279 2.91 -24.32 -10.29
C SER A 279 3.56 -25.65 -10.63
N ARG A 280 4.74 -25.61 -11.27
CA ARG A 280 5.52 -26.83 -11.56
C ARG A 280 5.94 -27.55 -10.29
N ALA A 281 6.29 -26.82 -9.23
CA ALA A 281 6.63 -27.43 -7.94
C ALA A 281 5.44 -28.17 -7.33
N PHE A 282 4.23 -27.63 -7.44
CA PHE A 282 3.01 -28.28 -6.97
C PHE A 282 2.75 -29.58 -7.75
N ASP A 283 2.71 -29.51 -9.08
CA ASP A 283 2.44 -30.66 -9.94
C ASP A 283 3.51 -31.74 -9.79
N LEU A 284 4.80 -31.35 -9.72
CA LEU A 284 5.90 -32.29 -9.48
C LEU A 284 5.75 -33.01 -8.14
N ARG A 285 5.35 -32.31 -7.08
CA ARG A 285 5.07 -32.91 -5.76
C ARG A 285 3.94 -33.95 -5.83
N CYS A 286 2.87 -33.65 -6.56
CA CYS A 286 1.76 -34.57 -6.74
C CYS A 286 2.21 -35.82 -7.50
N ASN A 287 2.90 -35.64 -8.64
CA ASN A 287 3.40 -36.75 -9.45
C ASN A 287 4.36 -37.68 -8.66
N VAL A 288 5.30 -37.07 -7.93
CA VAL A 288 6.24 -37.84 -7.11
C VAL A 288 5.54 -38.53 -5.96
N ARG A 289 4.59 -37.89 -5.29
CA ARG A 289 3.82 -38.51 -4.19
C ARG A 289 3.07 -39.74 -4.66
N GLU A 290 2.33 -39.64 -5.75
CA GLU A 290 1.52 -40.72 -6.32
C GLU A 290 2.40 -41.88 -6.79
N ALA A 291 3.48 -41.56 -7.52
CA ALA A 291 4.42 -42.58 -8.00
C ALA A 291 5.16 -43.29 -6.87
N MET A 292 5.60 -42.56 -5.83
CA MET A 292 6.27 -43.15 -4.68
C MET A 292 5.34 -44.03 -3.84
N ILE A 293 4.07 -43.62 -3.65
CA ILE A 293 3.07 -44.45 -2.99
C ILE A 293 2.89 -45.77 -3.75
N THR A 294 2.72 -45.71 -5.08
CA THR A 294 2.55 -46.88 -5.94
C THR A 294 3.80 -47.79 -5.88
N PHE A 295 5.00 -47.19 -5.94
CA PHE A 295 6.26 -47.93 -5.85
C PHE A 295 6.38 -48.69 -4.51
N ILE A 296 6.06 -48.05 -3.39
CA ILE A 296 6.11 -48.63 -2.05
C ILE A 296 5.09 -49.75 -1.89
N GLN A 297 3.85 -49.53 -2.35
CA GLN A 297 2.80 -50.56 -2.29
C GLN A 297 3.16 -51.84 -3.05
N ASN A 298 3.83 -51.71 -4.20
CA ASN A 298 4.19 -52.85 -5.04
C ASN A 298 5.45 -53.57 -4.57
N ASN A 299 6.44 -52.88 -4.00
CA ASN A 299 7.74 -53.45 -3.70
C ASN A 299 8.00 -53.64 -2.19
N TYR A 300 7.33 -52.85 -1.32
CA TYR A 300 7.56 -52.82 0.13
C TYR A 300 6.26 -52.73 0.92
N PRO A 301 5.24 -53.57 0.65
CA PRO A 301 3.95 -53.50 1.33
C PRO A 301 4.03 -53.69 2.84
N GLU A 302 5.04 -54.47 3.31
CA GLU A 302 5.29 -54.65 4.75
C GLU A 302 5.83 -53.41 5.43
N SER A 303 6.34 -52.43 4.73
CA SER A 303 6.88 -51.22 5.31
C SER A 303 5.84 -50.09 5.38
N LEU A 304 4.59 -50.36 5.01
CA LEU A 304 3.47 -49.43 5.24
C LEU A 304 3.25 -49.30 6.75
N PRO A 305 2.72 -48.13 7.23
CA PRO A 305 2.46 -47.89 8.64
C PRO A 305 1.61 -49.02 9.25
N LYS A 306 2.08 -49.59 10.37
CA LYS A 306 1.43 -50.71 11.07
C LYS A 306 1.19 -50.34 12.51
N THR A 307 0.03 -50.71 13.04
CA THR A 307 -0.21 -50.71 14.48
C THR A 307 0.21 -52.03 15.05
N ARG A 308 1.24 -52.04 15.91
CA ARG A 308 1.71 -53.25 16.61
C ARG A 308 0.89 -53.41 17.88
N LEU A 309 0.07 -54.49 17.95
CA LEU A 309 -0.70 -54.86 19.14
C LEU A 309 -0.01 -56.06 19.79
N GLU A 310 0.51 -55.89 20.99
CA GLU A 310 1.05 -56.97 21.79
C GLU A 310 -0.09 -57.58 22.66
N HIS A 311 -0.54 -58.78 22.30
CA HIS A 311 -1.52 -59.52 23.09
C HIS A 311 -0.78 -60.34 24.15
N LYS A 312 -0.81 -59.88 25.42
CA LYS A 312 -0.36 -60.69 26.55
C LYS A 312 -1.43 -61.70 26.88
N ASP A 313 -1.26 -62.92 26.44
CA ASP A 313 -2.07 -64.04 26.91
C ASP A 313 -1.92 -64.16 28.42
N LYS A 314 -2.89 -63.68 29.20
CA LYS A 314 -2.94 -63.79 30.67
C LYS A 314 -3.25 -65.23 31.15
N PHE A 315 -3.38 -66.22 30.27
CA PHE A 315 -3.87 -67.55 30.59
C PHE A 315 -2.81 -68.71 30.34
N ALA A 316 -1.54 -68.39 30.24
CA ALA A 316 -0.52 -69.41 30.05
C ALA A 316 0.03 -70.01 31.37
N ASN A 317 -0.58 -69.72 32.53
CA ASN A 317 -0.25 -70.34 33.81
C ASN A 317 -1.49 -70.55 34.70
N LEU A 318 -2.30 -71.52 34.39
CA LEU A 318 -3.25 -72.16 35.29
C LEU A 318 -3.10 -73.69 35.16
#